data_3fdce3b226b6e8bfbb1479780b4075b0
#
_entry.id   3fdce3b226b6e8bfbb1479780b4075b0
#
_cell.length_a   1.000
_cell.length_b   1.000
_cell.length_c   1.000
_cell.angle_alpha   90.00
_cell.angle_beta   90.00
_cell.angle_gamma   90.00
#
_symmetry.space_group_name_H-M   'P 1'
#
loop_
_entity.id
_entity.type
_entity.pdbx_description
1 polymer ?
#
loop_
_entity_poly.entity_id
_entity_poly.type
_entity_poly.pdbx_seq_one_letter_code
_entity_poly.pdbx_strand_id
1 'polypeptide(L)'
;MAETWNSLRVAIREIHNHNASNLSFEENYRYAYNLVLHKQGDLLYKGVKEEIAGNIDRLAENEVKPAFPSSVSVDPAQKGQEVERFLKALRRSWDDHIGSMSKLRDILKYMVRVICFLYNRL
;
A
#
# COMPACT_ATOMS: atom_id res chain seq x y z
N MET A 1 -13.54 7.47 -18.05
CA MET A 1 -12.99 7.48 -16.68
C MET A 1 -12.66 6.11 -16.13
N ALA A 2 -13.40 5.06 -16.51
CA ALA A 2 -13.05 3.70 -16.10
C ALA A 2 -11.68 3.27 -16.60
N GLU A 3 -11.31 3.64 -17.81
CA GLU A 3 -10.00 3.32 -18.39
C GLU A 3 -8.86 4.02 -17.64
N THR A 4 -9.08 5.27 -17.23
CA THR A 4 -8.11 6.04 -16.45
C THR A 4 -7.87 5.38 -15.10
N TRP A 5 -8.93 4.99 -14.42
CA TRP A 5 -8.82 4.28 -13.14
C TRP A 5 -8.12 2.94 -13.32
N ASN A 6 -8.44 2.19 -14.38
CA ASN A 6 -7.79 0.91 -14.62
C ASN A 6 -6.29 1.06 -14.83
N SER A 7 -5.87 2.07 -15.57
CA SER A 7 -4.44 2.36 -15.78
C SER A 7 -3.75 2.70 -14.46
N LEU A 8 -4.39 3.52 -13.65
CA LEU A 8 -3.85 3.91 -12.35
C LEU A 8 -3.79 2.71 -11.39
N ARG A 9 -4.82 1.85 -11.40
CA ARG A 9 -4.84 0.65 -10.58
C ARG A 9 -3.68 -0.29 -10.91
N VAL A 10 -3.40 -0.47 -12.21
CA VAL A 10 -2.26 -1.27 -12.65
C VAL A 10 -0.97 -0.69 -12.09
N ALA A 11 -0.80 0.63 -12.15
CA ALA A 11 0.38 1.30 -11.61
C ALA A 11 0.51 1.10 -10.09
N ILE A 12 -0.59 1.18 -9.36
CA ILE A 12 -0.60 0.95 -7.91
C ILE A 12 -0.14 -0.48 -7.61
N ARG A 13 -0.64 -1.45 -8.35
CA ARG A 13 -0.23 -2.86 -8.19
C ARG A 13 1.24 -3.07 -8.51
N GLU A 14 1.76 -2.39 -9.53
CA GLU A 14 3.18 -2.46 -9.86
C GLU A 14 4.04 -1.88 -8.73
N ILE A 15 3.60 -0.80 -8.10
CA ILE A 15 4.29 -0.24 -6.94
C ILE A 15 4.30 -1.26 -5.79
N HIS A 16 3.17 -1.89 -5.49
CA HIS A 16 3.08 -2.90 -4.44
C HIS A 16 3.92 -4.14 -4.74
N ASN A 17 4.15 -4.45 -6.01
CA ASN A 17 4.96 -5.59 -6.45
C ASN A 17 6.43 -5.23 -6.64
N HIS A 18 6.86 -4.04 -6.22
CA HIS A 18 8.24 -3.54 -6.36
C HIS A 18 8.71 -3.46 -7.80
N ASN A 19 7.80 -3.17 -8.72
CA ASN A 19 8.06 -3.07 -10.15
C ASN A 19 7.79 -1.67 -10.69
N ALA A 20 8.16 -0.65 -9.91
CA ALA A 20 7.84 0.74 -10.22
C ALA A 20 8.89 1.42 -11.10
N SER A 21 9.99 0.76 -11.45
CA SER A 21 11.12 1.37 -12.17
C SER A 21 10.73 1.90 -13.55
N ASN A 22 9.73 1.29 -14.19
CA ASN A 22 9.27 1.68 -15.53
C ASN A 22 8.01 2.55 -15.50
N LEU A 23 7.54 2.94 -14.31
CA LEU A 23 6.34 3.76 -14.20
C LEU A 23 6.67 5.25 -14.36
N SER A 24 5.81 5.95 -15.09
CA SER A 24 5.84 7.41 -15.13
C SER A 24 5.01 7.96 -13.98
N PHE A 25 5.67 8.51 -12.97
CA PHE A 25 4.96 9.11 -11.83
C PHE A 25 4.16 10.34 -12.27
N GLU A 26 4.69 11.11 -13.21
CA GLU A 26 3.97 12.27 -13.76
C GLU A 26 2.68 11.86 -14.45
N GLU A 27 2.73 10.82 -15.31
CA GLU A 27 1.55 10.34 -16.02
C GLU A 27 0.50 9.84 -15.06
N ASN A 28 0.89 9.05 -14.06
CA ASN A 28 -0.02 8.50 -13.08
C ASN A 28 -0.57 9.58 -12.13
N TYR A 29 0.23 10.58 -11.79
CA TYR A 29 -0.26 11.75 -11.07
C TYR A 29 -1.35 12.46 -11.88
N ARG A 30 -1.16 12.60 -13.17
CA ARG A 30 -2.14 13.22 -14.07
C ARG A 30 -3.44 12.42 -14.13
N TYR A 31 -3.36 11.10 -14.14
CA TYR A 31 -4.55 10.25 -14.07
C TYR A 31 -5.35 10.50 -12.79
N ALA A 32 -4.67 10.51 -11.66
CA ALA A 32 -5.32 10.78 -10.37
C ALA A 32 -5.92 12.19 -10.34
N TYR A 33 -5.17 13.18 -10.82
CA TYR A 33 -5.63 14.56 -10.90
C TYR A 33 -6.91 14.67 -11.74
N ASN A 34 -6.92 14.04 -12.92
CA ASN A 34 -8.07 14.08 -13.81
C ASN A 34 -9.30 13.42 -13.21
N LEU A 35 -9.13 12.31 -12.47
CA LEU A 35 -10.24 11.66 -11.79
C LEU A 35 -10.88 12.58 -10.76
N VAL A 36 -10.07 13.27 -9.98
CA VAL A 36 -10.58 14.22 -8.97
C VAL A 36 -11.25 15.41 -9.67
N LEU A 37 -10.63 15.93 -10.73
CA LEU A 37 -11.16 17.09 -11.46
C LEU A 37 -12.52 16.80 -12.11
N HIS A 38 -12.74 15.57 -12.57
CA HIS A 38 -14.00 15.13 -13.18
C HIS A 38 -14.98 14.55 -12.17
N LYS A 39 -14.86 14.91 -10.90
CA LYS A 39 -15.75 14.50 -9.80
C LYS A 39 -15.79 13.00 -9.56
N GLN A 40 -14.70 12.30 -9.89
CA GLN A 40 -14.54 10.87 -9.61
C GLN A 40 -13.62 10.62 -8.40
N GLY A 41 -13.47 11.62 -7.55
CA GLY A 41 -12.62 11.52 -6.36
C GLY A 41 -13.05 10.42 -5.40
N ASP A 42 -14.35 10.21 -5.24
CA ASP A 42 -14.87 9.15 -4.39
C ASP A 42 -14.53 7.76 -4.93
N LEU A 43 -14.63 7.58 -6.24
CA LEU A 43 -14.23 6.34 -6.91
C LEU A 43 -12.74 6.08 -6.72
N LEU A 44 -11.92 7.11 -6.91
CA LEU A 44 -10.48 7.04 -6.73
C LEU A 44 -10.12 6.68 -5.28
N TYR A 45 -10.69 7.38 -4.31
CA TYR A 45 -10.42 7.14 -2.89
C TYR A 45 -10.79 5.72 -2.50
N LYS A 46 -11.98 5.26 -2.88
CA LYS A 46 -12.44 3.91 -2.56
C LYS A 46 -11.54 2.86 -3.19
N GLY A 47 -11.20 3.04 -4.47
CA GLY A 47 -10.34 2.10 -5.18
C GLY A 47 -8.94 2.02 -4.59
N VAL A 48 -8.35 3.16 -4.26
CA VAL A 48 -7.03 3.21 -3.61
C VAL A 48 -7.06 2.52 -2.25
N LYS A 49 -8.09 2.80 -1.46
CA LYS A 49 -8.26 2.17 -0.15
C LYS A 49 -8.33 0.65 -0.27
N GLU A 50 -9.08 0.15 -1.23
CA GLU A 50 -9.20 -1.30 -1.47
C GLU A 50 -7.85 -1.91 -1.90
N GLU A 51 -7.11 -1.23 -2.78
CA GLU A 51 -5.80 -1.73 -3.23
C GLU A 51 -4.78 -1.76 -2.09
N ILE A 52 -4.76 -0.74 -1.24
CA ILE A 52 -3.85 -0.69 -0.09
C ILE A 52 -4.22 -1.77 0.92
N ALA A 53 -5.51 -1.91 1.24
CA ALA A 53 -5.98 -2.94 2.16
C ALA A 53 -5.65 -4.34 1.67
N GLY A 54 -5.85 -4.60 0.37
CA GLY A 54 -5.51 -5.88 -0.24
C GLY A 54 -4.02 -6.19 -0.15
N ASN A 55 -3.16 -5.18 -0.33
CA ASN A 55 -1.73 -5.37 -0.21
C ASN A 55 -1.30 -5.65 1.24
N ILE A 56 -1.91 -4.96 2.21
CA ILE A 56 -1.63 -5.22 3.64
C ILE A 56 -2.05 -6.65 4.00
N ASP A 57 -3.22 -7.09 3.53
CA ASP A 57 -3.70 -8.45 3.76
C ASP A 57 -2.73 -9.49 3.16
N ARG A 58 -2.23 -9.23 1.95
CA ARG A 58 -1.26 -10.10 1.29
C ARG A 58 0.04 -10.19 2.08
N LEU A 59 0.55 -9.07 2.57
CA LEU A 59 1.76 -9.05 3.39
C LEU A 59 1.55 -9.81 4.70
N ALA A 60 0.39 -9.62 5.34
CA ALA A 60 0.07 -10.32 6.59
C ALA A 60 0.01 -11.84 6.38
N GLU A 61 -0.67 -12.29 5.33
CA GLU A 61 -0.86 -13.72 5.08
C GLU A 61 0.41 -14.40 4.59
N ASN A 62 1.21 -13.75 3.73
CA ASN A 62 2.35 -14.38 3.08
C ASN A 62 3.67 -14.19 3.82
N GLU A 63 3.83 -13.09 4.56
CA GLU A 63 5.11 -12.72 5.16
C GLU A 63 5.09 -12.77 6.68
N VAL A 64 4.00 -12.33 7.31
CA VAL A 64 3.96 -12.20 8.77
C VAL A 64 3.43 -13.48 9.43
N LYS A 65 2.31 -13.99 8.96
CA LYS A 65 1.65 -15.17 9.52
C LYS A 65 2.55 -16.42 9.51
N PRO A 66 3.27 -16.73 8.40
CA PRO A 66 4.19 -17.87 8.40
C PRO A 66 5.36 -17.76 9.36
N ALA A 67 5.66 -16.53 9.81
CA ALA A 67 6.77 -16.27 10.74
C ALA A 67 6.35 -16.29 12.21
N PHE A 68 5.07 -16.56 12.50
CA PHE A 68 4.60 -16.63 13.89
C PHE A 68 5.37 -17.71 14.66
N PRO A 69 5.76 -17.42 15.92
CA PRO A 69 6.45 -18.41 16.75
C PRO A 69 5.58 -19.63 16.99
N SER A 70 6.20 -20.81 17.01
CA SER A 70 5.50 -22.06 17.36
C SER A 70 5.22 -22.11 18.85
N SER A 71 3.98 -22.46 19.23
CA SER A 71 3.61 -22.65 20.62
C SER A 71 4.17 -23.95 21.20
N VAL A 72 4.75 -24.83 20.34
CA VAL A 72 5.22 -26.17 20.72
C VAL A 72 6.69 -26.16 21.16
N SER A 73 7.44 -25.10 20.86
CA SER A 73 8.86 -25.01 21.21
C SER A 73 9.03 -24.82 22.72
N VAL A 74 9.79 -25.73 23.35
CA VAL A 74 10.05 -25.75 24.79
C VAL A 74 11.46 -25.21 25.11
N ASP A 75 12.36 -25.17 24.11
CA ASP A 75 13.72 -24.67 24.27
C ASP A 75 13.73 -23.13 24.28
N PRO A 76 14.21 -22.48 25.38
CA PRO A 76 14.25 -21.02 25.42
C PRO A 76 15.08 -20.37 24.33
N ALA A 77 16.20 -21.00 23.93
CA ALA A 77 17.07 -20.47 22.86
C ALA A 77 16.36 -20.51 21.51
N GLN A 78 15.69 -21.63 21.21
CA GLN A 78 14.93 -21.79 19.98
C GLN A 78 13.75 -20.82 19.94
N LYS A 79 13.07 -20.64 21.07
CA LYS A 79 11.95 -19.72 21.18
C LYS A 79 12.40 -18.28 20.95
N GLY A 80 13.57 -17.89 21.47
CA GLY A 80 14.17 -16.58 21.24
C GLY A 80 14.46 -16.34 19.76
N GLN A 81 14.98 -17.35 19.06
CA GLN A 81 15.24 -17.27 17.63
C GLN A 81 13.95 -17.14 16.81
N GLU A 82 12.90 -17.85 17.21
CA GLU A 82 11.59 -17.77 16.56
C GLU A 82 10.98 -16.38 16.70
N VAL A 83 11.05 -15.79 17.90
CA VAL A 83 10.55 -14.45 18.16
C VAL A 83 11.33 -13.42 17.34
N GLU A 84 12.66 -13.57 17.29
CA GLU A 84 13.50 -12.68 16.49
C GLU A 84 13.13 -12.74 15.01
N ARG A 85 12.92 -13.93 14.47
CA ARG A 85 12.52 -14.13 13.08
C ARG A 85 11.16 -13.47 12.80
N PHE A 86 10.21 -13.62 13.73
CA PHE A 86 8.89 -12.98 13.64
C PHE A 86 9.01 -11.46 13.61
N LEU A 87 9.81 -10.88 14.52
CA LEU A 87 10.00 -9.44 14.58
C LEU A 87 10.66 -8.91 13.31
N LYS A 88 11.62 -9.63 12.75
CA LYS A 88 12.26 -9.26 11.48
C LYS A 88 11.29 -9.32 10.32
N ALA A 89 10.42 -10.33 10.27
CA ALA A 89 9.40 -10.44 9.23
C ALA A 89 8.40 -9.29 9.33
N LEU A 90 7.97 -8.96 10.54
CA LEU A 90 7.07 -7.85 10.79
C LEU A 90 7.69 -6.52 10.35
N ARG A 91 8.96 -6.30 10.69
CA ARG A 91 9.67 -5.09 10.29
C ARG A 91 9.83 -4.98 8.78
N ARG A 92 10.19 -6.08 8.10
CA ARG A 92 10.30 -6.08 6.64
C ARG A 92 8.98 -5.74 5.96
N SER A 93 7.88 -6.29 6.47
CA SER A 93 6.55 -6.01 5.93
C SER A 93 6.16 -4.55 6.16
N TRP A 94 6.49 -4.00 7.32
CA TRP A 94 6.26 -2.59 7.63
C TRP A 94 7.08 -1.69 6.72
N ASP A 95 8.37 -1.98 6.54
CA ASP A 95 9.24 -1.20 5.65
C ASP A 95 8.76 -1.26 4.20
N ASP A 96 8.31 -2.43 3.75
CA ASP A 96 7.71 -2.63 2.43
C ASP A 96 6.48 -1.71 2.27
N HIS A 97 5.60 -1.74 3.26
CA HIS A 97 4.38 -0.91 3.24
C HIS A 97 4.72 0.58 3.20
N ILE A 98 5.64 1.04 4.05
CA ILE A 98 6.04 2.45 4.10
C ILE A 98 6.68 2.88 2.77
N GLY A 99 7.52 2.03 2.18
CA GLY A 99 8.13 2.30 0.88
C GLY A 99 7.09 2.45 -0.23
N SER A 100 6.09 1.57 -0.26
CA SER A 100 4.99 1.65 -1.22
C SER A 100 4.14 2.90 -1.00
N MET A 101 3.82 3.22 0.27
CA MET A 101 3.02 4.40 0.59
C MET A 101 3.73 5.69 0.20
N SER A 102 5.05 5.74 0.34
CA SER A 102 5.84 6.90 -0.09
C SER A 102 5.69 7.16 -1.59
N LYS A 103 5.73 6.10 -2.40
CA LYS A 103 5.55 6.21 -3.86
C LYS A 103 4.11 6.56 -4.23
N LEU A 104 3.13 5.95 -3.55
CA LEU A 104 1.72 6.26 -3.76
C LEU A 104 1.40 7.70 -3.39
N ARG A 105 2.02 8.23 -2.34
CA ARG A 105 1.84 9.62 -1.93
C ARG A 105 2.19 10.57 -3.07
N ASP A 106 3.27 10.30 -3.78
CA ASP A 106 3.71 11.17 -4.87
C ASP A 106 2.70 11.19 -6.03
N ILE A 107 2.08 10.04 -6.31
CA ILE A 107 1.07 9.92 -7.36
C ILE A 107 -0.28 10.52 -6.92
N LEU A 108 -0.66 10.31 -5.67
CA LEU A 108 -2.00 10.63 -5.17
C LEU A 108 -2.05 11.96 -4.41
N LYS A 109 -1.03 12.75 -4.51
CA LYS A 109 -0.85 13.98 -3.73
C LYS A 109 -2.04 14.93 -3.85
N TYR A 110 -2.58 15.11 -5.06
CA TYR A 110 -3.71 16.00 -5.30
C TYR A 110 -4.98 15.48 -4.63
N MET A 111 -5.23 14.18 -4.73
CA MET A 111 -6.37 13.55 -4.05
C MET A 111 -6.32 13.79 -2.54
N VAL A 112 -5.16 13.59 -1.93
CA VAL A 112 -4.99 13.79 -0.49
C VAL A 112 -5.25 15.24 -0.11
N ARG A 113 -4.77 16.20 -0.90
CA ARG A 113 -5.02 17.62 -0.64
C ARG A 113 -6.50 17.97 -0.69
N VAL A 114 -7.23 17.45 -1.67
CA VAL A 114 -8.66 17.71 -1.81
C VAL A 114 -9.43 17.10 -0.65
N ILE A 115 -9.12 15.88 -0.26
CA ILE A 115 -9.78 15.22 0.88
C ILE A 115 -9.51 15.97 2.17
N CYS A 116 -8.27 16.35 2.45
CA CYS A 116 -7.92 17.13 3.64
C CYS A 116 -8.66 18.47 3.67
N PHE A 117 -8.77 19.14 2.52
CA PHE A 117 -9.49 20.39 2.40
C PHE A 117 -10.97 20.22 2.74
N LEU A 118 -11.61 19.17 2.23
CA LEU A 118 -13.01 18.90 2.49
C LEU A 118 -13.26 18.55 3.96
N TYR A 119 -12.37 17.75 4.56
CA TYR A 119 -12.51 17.39 5.98
C TYR A 119 -12.35 18.60 6.91
N ASN A 120 -11.49 19.55 6.56
CA ASN A 120 -11.28 20.74 7.38
C ASN A 120 -12.45 21.73 7.29
N ARG A 121 -13.35 21.56 6.33
CA ARG A 121 -14.56 22.38 6.19
C ARG A 121 -15.76 21.81 6.95
N LEU A 122 -15.68 20.58 7.36
CA LEU A 122 -16.72 19.93 8.14
C LEU A 122 -16.47 20.12 9.63
#